data_58eb48b015eafa35a884997fe256ee14
#
_entry.id   58eb48b015eafa35a884997fe256ee14
#
_cell.length_a   1.000
_cell.length_b   1.000
_cell.length_c   1.000
_cell.angle_alpha   90.00
_cell.angle_beta   90.00
_cell.angle_gamma   90.00
#
_symmetry.space_group_name_H-M   'P 1'
#
loop_
_entity.id
_entity.type
_entity.pdbx_description
1 polymer ?
#
loop_
_entity_poly.entity_id
_entity_poly.type
_entity_poly.pdbx_seq_one_letter_code
_entity_poly.pdbx_strand_id
1 'polypeptide(L)'
;MPGGCVIGQRPIDLHVRALEGLGATVELDKGKVVVDAINLKGSHIFLGGRNGSTVTGTSNAIMAAVLAPGTTKIESAACEPEIIDLCNMLAKMGAMIRGIGSHILQIDGVTHLHGCTHEVIPDRIEAATYAIAAAITKGNILIKNVCTEHLGSFINLINEIGVAVNNSGFNQISVKAEQQSIQSFEVITLPYPGFPTDLQAQCCALACKAQGTSILTERVYPSRFMHVPELLRMGADISLSLIHI
;
A
#
# COMPACT_ATOMS: atom_id res chain seq x y z
N MET A 1 -12.53 7.29 -16.87
CA MET A 1 -11.68 6.47 -16.00
C MET A 1 -11.36 7.27 -14.75
N PRO A 2 -11.38 6.66 -13.56
CA PRO A 2 -11.04 7.36 -12.33
C PRO A 2 -9.63 7.95 -12.41
N GLY A 3 -9.49 9.19 -11.97
CA GLY A 3 -8.20 9.89 -11.92
C GLY A 3 -7.37 9.47 -10.69
N GLY A 4 -6.17 10.01 -10.57
CA GLY A 4 -5.26 9.78 -9.44
C GLY A 4 -3.87 10.31 -9.74
N CYS A 5 -2.87 9.93 -8.93
CA CYS A 5 -1.50 10.29 -9.24
C CYS A 5 -1.08 9.74 -10.60
N VAL A 6 -0.20 10.46 -11.28
CA VAL A 6 0.33 10.08 -12.60
C VAL A 6 1.42 9.00 -12.41
N ILE A 7 1.01 7.76 -12.15
CA ILE A 7 1.90 6.59 -12.01
C ILE A 7 1.57 5.48 -13.01
N GLY A 8 0.69 5.77 -13.96
CA GLY A 8 0.22 4.81 -14.95
C GLY A 8 -1.30 4.58 -14.88
N GLN A 9 -1.76 3.69 -15.76
CA GLN A 9 -3.17 3.31 -15.83
C GLN A 9 -3.57 2.51 -14.59
N ARG A 10 -4.69 2.86 -13.94
CA ARG A 10 -5.20 2.15 -12.77
C ARG A 10 -6.35 1.22 -13.16
N PRO A 11 -6.14 -0.09 -13.12
CA PRO A 11 -7.22 -1.05 -13.35
C PRO A 11 -8.26 -0.94 -12.23
N ILE A 12 -9.53 -1.00 -12.59
CA ILE A 12 -10.67 -0.99 -11.65
C ILE A 12 -11.43 -2.30 -11.65
N ASP A 13 -10.94 -3.29 -12.36
CA ASP A 13 -11.57 -4.60 -12.56
C ASP A 13 -11.89 -5.31 -11.23
N LEU A 14 -10.98 -5.25 -10.25
CA LEU A 14 -11.21 -5.85 -8.94
C LEU A 14 -12.23 -5.06 -8.09
N HIS A 15 -12.33 -3.74 -8.28
CA HIS A 15 -13.40 -2.95 -7.66
C HIS A 15 -14.76 -3.32 -8.26
N VAL A 16 -14.84 -3.43 -9.57
CA VAL A 16 -16.05 -3.85 -10.28
C VAL A 16 -16.45 -5.25 -9.83
N ARG A 17 -15.52 -6.20 -9.86
CA ARG A 17 -15.73 -7.57 -9.38
C ARG A 17 -16.29 -7.62 -7.96
N ALA A 18 -15.76 -6.78 -7.04
CA ALA A 18 -16.25 -6.73 -5.67
C ALA A 18 -17.69 -6.28 -5.58
N LEU A 19 -18.05 -5.20 -6.29
CA LEU A 19 -19.40 -4.64 -6.26
C LEU A 19 -20.43 -5.53 -6.96
N GLU A 20 -20.09 -6.06 -8.13
CA GLU A 20 -20.94 -7.04 -8.85
C GLU A 20 -21.12 -8.33 -8.04
N GLY A 21 -20.04 -8.79 -7.38
CA GLY A 21 -20.12 -9.92 -6.47
C GLY A 21 -21.11 -9.72 -5.33
N LEU A 22 -21.28 -8.50 -4.84
CA LEU A 22 -22.30 -8.13 -3.86
C LEU A 22 -23.70 -7.92 -4.46
N GLY A 23 -23.84 -7.99 -5.79
CA GLY A 23 -25.11 -7.84 -6.48
C GLY A 23 -25.37 -6.45 -7.06
N ALA A 24 -24.37 -5.57 -7.13
CA ALA A 24 -24.47 -4.31 -7.86
C ALA A 24 -24.41 -4.56 -9.38
N THR A 25 -25.01 -3.65 -10.14
CA THR A 25 -24.81 -3.54 -11.60
C THR A 25 -23.81 -2.42 -11.86
N VAL A 26 -22.76 -2.70 -12.64
CA VAL A 26 -21.72 -1.74 -12.96
C VAL A 26 -21.64 -1.50 -14.47
N GLU A 27 -21.78 -0.27 -14.89
CA GLU A 27 -21.72 0.14 -16.29
C GLU A 27 -20.61 1.18 -16.50
N LEU A 28 -19.97 1.12 -17.67
CA LEU A 28 -19.01 2.12 -18.12
C LEU A 28 -19.67 3.03 -19.15
N ASP A 29 -20.05 4.24 -18.75
CA ASP A 29 -20.64 5.24 -19.65
C ASP A 29 -19.72 6.45 -19.82
N LYS A 30 -19.28 6.71 -21.06
CA LYS A 30 -18.49 7.90 -21.45
C LYS A 30 -17.32 8.23 -20.51
N GLY A 31 -16.60 7.18 -20.09
CA GLY A 31 -15.45 7.32 -19.18
C GLY A 31 -15.82 7.46 -17.70
N LYS A 32 -17.09 7.32 -17.34
CA LYS A 32 -17.58 7.25 -15.97
C LYS A 32 -17.90 5.81 -15.60
N VAL A 33 -17.76 5.48 -14.32
CA VAL A 33 -18.26 4.24 -13.73
C VAL A 33 -19.59 4.56 -13.07
N VAL A 34 -20.66 3.92 -13.53
CA VAL A 34 -22.01 4.05 -12.97
C VAL A 34 -22.30 2.76 -12.23
N VAL A 35 -22.69 2.87 -10.97
CA VAL A 35 -22.97 1.73 -10.10
C VAL A 35 -24.38 1.85 -9.58
N ASP A 36 -25.22 0.83 -9.86
CA ASP A 36 -26.50 0.62 -9.22
C ASP A 36 -26.35 -0.48 -8.16
N ALA A 37 -26.57 -0.11 -6.89
CA ALA A 37 -26.34 -0.94 -5.72
C ALA A 37 -27.58 -1.07 -4.81
N ILE A 38 -28.78 -1.03 -5.38
CA ILE A 38 -30.04 -1.08 -4.63
C ILE A 38 -30.24 -2.42 -3.91
N ASN A 39 -29.75 -3.52 -4.47
CA ASN A 39 -30.00 -4.88 -4.01
C ASN A 39 -28.71 -5.60 -3.55
N LEU A 40 -27.85 -4.94 -2.82
CA LEU A 40 -26.64 -5.57 -2.28
C LEU A 40 -27.01 -6.71 -1.33
N LYS A 41 -26.24 -7.79 -1.37
CA LYS A 41 -26.36 -8.95 -0.48
C LYS A 41 -24.99 -9.58 -0.22
N GLY A 42 -24.84 -10.19 0.95
CA GLY A 42 -23.65 -10.96 1.30
C GLY A 42 -23.36 -12.05 0.28
N SER A 43 -22.08 -12.24 -0.04
CA SER A 43 -21.61 -13.21 -1.02
C SER A 43 -20.18 -13.65 -0.78
N HIS A 44 -19.68 -14.56 -1.62
CA HIS A 44 -18.28 -14.95 -1.66
C HIS A 44 -17.55 -14.20 -2.77
N ILE A 45 -16.50 -13.45 -2.42
CA ILE A 45 -15.74 -12.59 -3.33
C ILE A 45 -14.27 -12.97 -3.28
N PHE A 46 -13.67 -13.19 -4.45
CA PHE A 46 -12.23 -13.38 -4.58
C PHE A 46 -11.59 -12.11 -5.19
N LEU A 47 -10.68 -11.47 -4.44
CA LEU A 47 -10.01 -10.21 -4.81
C LEU A 47 -8.55 -10.37 -5.25
N GLY A 48 -8.10 -11.62 -5.50
CA GLY A 48 -6.79 -11.85 -6.07
C GLY A 48 -6.72 -11.38 -7.52
N GLY A 49 -5.78 -10.51 -7.80
CA GLY A 49 -5.46 -10.04 -9.14
C GLY A 49 -4.12 -10.58 -9.65
N ARG A 50 -3.75 -10.22 -10.90
CA ARG A 50 -2.48 -10.61 -11.53
C ARG A 50 -1.26 -10.17 -10.72
N ASN A 51 -1.35 -9.03 -10.04
CA ASN A 51 -0.28 -8.43 -9.26
C ASN A 51 -0.47 -8.60 -7.73
N GLY A 52 -1.28 -9.56 -7.30
CA GLY A 52 -1.61 -9.81 -5.90
C GLY A 52 -2.96 -9.24 -5.47
N SER A 53 -3.12 -9.01 -4.17
CA SER A 53 -4.33 -8.40 -3.59
C SER A 53 -4.42 -6.91 -3.94
N THR A 54 -5.66 -6.41 -3.99
CA THR A 54 -5.92 -4.99 -4.23
C THR A 54 -6.26 -4.26 -2.92
N VAL A 55 -5.49 -3.24 -2.55
CA VAL A 55 -5.70 -2.46 -1.32
C VAL A 55 -7.04 -1.71 -1.39
N THR A 56 -7.18 -0.82 -2.36
CA THR A 56 -8.39 0.02 -2.51
C THR A 56 -9.62 -0.78 -2.93
N GLY A 57 -9.44 -1.86 -3.69
CA GLY A 57 -10.53 -2.80 -3.99
C GLY A 57 -11.05 -3.52 -2.74
N THR A 58 -10.14 -3.93 -1.85
CA THR A 58 -10.49 -4.51 -0.55
C THR A 58 -11.24 -3.49 0.31
N SER A 59 -10.76 -2.24 0.39
CA SER A 59 -11.45 -1.17 1.13
C SER A 59 -12.89 -0.98 0.62
N ASN A 60 -13.08 -0.89 -0.69
CA ASN A 60 -14.41 -0.72 -1.28
C ASN A 60 -15.32 -1.92 -1.02
N ALA A 61 -14.78 -3.14 -1.14
CA ALA A 61 -15.52 -4.36 -0.84
C ALA A 61 -16.00 -4.40 0.62
N ILE A 62 -15.11 -4.06 1.58
CA ILE A 62 -15.44 -4.00 3.01
C ILE A 62 -16.54 -2.97 3.26
N MET A 63 -16.37 -1.73 2.76
CA MET A 63 -17.35 -0.66 2.97
C MET A 63 -18.73 -0.99 2.39
N ALA A 64 -18.78 -1.67 1.27
CA ALA A 64 -20.06 -2.12 0.69
C ALA A 64 -20.66 -3.31 1.46
N ALA A 65 -19.82 -4.26 1.90
CA ALA A 65 -20.27 -5.49 2.56
C ALA A 65 -20.82 -5.24 3.97
N VAL A 66 -20.34 -4.24 4.71
CA VAL A 66 -20.77 -3.99 6.10
C VAL A 66 -22.26 -3.62 6.21
N LEU A 67 -22.88 -3.13 5.13
CA LEU A 67 -24.32 -2.82 5.07
C LEU A 67 -25.10 -3.76 4.15
N ALA A 68 -24.43 -4.73 3.49
CA ALA A 68 -25.10 -5.70 2.63
C ALA A 68 -25.73 -6.81 3.47
N PRO A 69 -27.06 -7.06 3.39
CA PRO A 69 -27.72 -8.11 4.17
C PRO A 69 -27.07 -9.49 3.91
N GLY A 70 -26.84 -10.25 5.00
CA GLY A 70 -26.22 -11.57 4.97
C GLY A 70 -24.73 -11.53 5.27
N THR A 71 -24.02 -12.62 4.97
CA THR A 71 -22.59 -12.76 5.26
C THR A 71 -21.79 -12.66 3.97
N THR A 72 -20.77 -11.81 3.96
CA THR A 72 -19.78 -11.71 2.89
C THR A 72 -18.47 -12.35 3.33
N LYS A 73 -17.91 -13.24 2.49
CA LYS A 73 -16.55 -13.75 2.63
C LYS A 73 -15.69 -13.16 1.53
N ILE A 74 -14.63 -12.44 1.91
CA ILE A 74 -13.64 -11.90 0.97
C ILE A 74 -12.37 -12.75 1.09
N GLU A 75 -11.94 -13.34 -0.02
CA GLU A 75 -10.67 -14.08 -0.13
C GLU A 75 -9.65 -13.26 -0.92
N SER A 76 -8.37 -13.43 -0.60
CA SER A 76 -7.26 -12.62 -1.11
C SER A 76 -7.44 -11.12 -0.80
N ALA A 77 -7.99 -10.82 0.38
CA ALA A 77 -8.05 -9.46 0.89
C ALA A 77 -6.64 -8.90 1.11
N ALA A 78 -6.48 -7.60 0.94
CA ALA A 78 -5.26 -6.90 1.30
C ALA A 78 -5.09 -6.87 2.83
N CYS A 79 -3.84 -7.00 3.29
CA CYS A 79 -3.49 -7.05 4.72
C CYS A 79 -2.72 -5.81 5.18
N GLU A 80 -2.65 -4.78 4.36
CA GLU A 80 -2.00 -3.53 4.66
C GLU A 80 -2.55 -2.90 5.96
N PRO A 81 -1.70 -2.25 6.77
CA PRO A 81 -2.12 -1.61 8.02
C PRO A 81 -3.33 -0.68 7.84
N GLU A 82 -3.44 -0.01 6.70
CA GLU A 82 -4.54 0.89 6.35
C GLU A 82 -5.88 0.15 6.23
N ILE A 83 -5.85 -1.12 5.80
CA ILE A 83 -7.05 -1.98 5.74
C ILE A 83 -7.46 -2.42 7.15
N ILE A 84 -6.47 -2.75 7.99
CA ILE A 84 -6.72 -3.10 9.40
C ILE A 84 -7.33 -1.90 10.12
N ASP A 85 -6.79 -0.70 9.88
CA ASP A 85 -7.27 0.55 10.47
C ASP A 85 -8.71 0.86 10.07
N LEU A 86 -9.04 0.72 8.78
CA LEU A 86 -10.41 0.85 8.25
C LEU A 86 -11.36 -0.15 8.93
N CYS A 87 -10.96 -1.42 9.03
CA CYS A 87 -11.76 -2.44 9.69
C CYS A 87 -12.01 -2.11 11.16
N ASN A 88 -11.00 -1.63 11.87
CA ASN A 88 -11.10 -1.24 13.27
C ASN A 88 -12.02 -0.02 13.46
N MET A 89 -11.96 0.96 12.55
CA MET A 89 -12.90 2.09 12.54
C MET A 89 -14.32 1.61 12.32
N LEU A 90 -14.57 0.78 11.31
CA LEU A 90 -15.89 0.23 10.99
C LEU A 90 -16.44 -0.64 12.13
N ALA A 91 -15.58 -1.43 12.79
CA ALA A 91 -15.98 -2.21 13.97
C ALA A 91 -16.42 -1.31 15.13
N LYS A 92 -15.71 -0.19 15.38
CA LYS A 92 -16.16 0.84 16.35
C LYS A 92 -17.48 1.49 15.95
N MET A 93 -17.81 1.53 14.67
CA MET A 93 -19.09 2.01 14.17
C MET A 93 -20.21 0.96 14.25
N GLY A 94 -19.90 -0.27 14.70
CA GLY A 94 -20.85 -1.35 14.86
C GLY A 94 -20.82 -2.41 13.77
N ALA A 95 -19.85 -2.38 12.84
CA ALA A 95 -19.69 -3.42 11.84
C ALA A 95 -19.20 -4.74 12.47
N MET A 96 -19.64 -5.85 11.90
CA MET A 96 -19.27 -7.20 12.35
C MET A 96 -18.26 -7.81 11.36
N ILE A 97 -16.96 -7.64 11.64
CA ILE A 97 -15.86 -8.07 10.78
C ILE A 97 -14.99 -9.06 11.53
N ARG A 98 -14.69 -10.21 10.91
CA ARG A 98 -13.77 -11.25 11.42
C ARG A 98 -12.62 -11.46 10.45
N GLY A 99 -11.47 -11.89 10.94
CA GLY A 99 -10.27 -12.15 10.14
C GLY A 99 -9.47 -10.90 9.80
N ILE A 100 -9.66 -9.79 10.53
CA ILE A 100 -8.93 -8.52 10.31
C ILE A 100 -7.42 -8.80 10.35
N GLY A 101 -6.69 -8.29 9.35
CA GLY A 101 -5.25 -8.51 9.17
C GLY A 101 -4.89 -9.82 8.47
N SER A 102 -5.87 -10.59 8.01
CA SER A 102 -5.65 -11.80 7.22
C SER A 102 -6.17 -11.67 5.79
N HIS A 103 -5.75 -12.58 4.92
CA HIS A 103 -6.24 -12.63 3.52
C HIS A 103 -7.68 -13.13 3.39
N ILE A 104 -8.34 -13.49 4.50
CA ILE A 104 -9.73 -13.94 4.50
C ILE A 104 -10.50 -13.11 5.51
N LEU A 105 -11.40 -12.29 5.01
CA LEU A 105 -12.32 -11.50 5.84
C LEU A 105 -13.71 -12.11 5.76
N GLN A 106 -14.40 -12.13 6.90
CA GLN A 106 -15.81 -12.47 6.98
C GLN A 106 -16.56 -11.30 7.60
N ILE A 107 -17.58 -10.80 6.90
CA ILE A 107 -18.34 -9.62 7.25
C ILE A 107 -19.81 -10.00 7.32
N ASP A 108 -20.43 -9.84 8.47
CA ASP A 108 -21.86 -9.99 8.62
C ASP A 108 -22.50 -8.59 8.50
N GLY A 109 -23.34 -8.42 7.49
CA GLY A 109 -23.97 -7.12 7.20
C GLY A 109 -24.89 -6.67 8.34
N VAL A 110 -24.80 -5.40 8.68
CA VAL A 110 -25.64 -4.76 9.72
C VAL A 110 -26.62 -3.78 9.08
N THR A 111 -27.71 -3.48 9.78
CA THR A 111 -28.76 -2.58 9.26
C THR A 111 -28.36 -1.11 9.28
N HIS A 112 -27.46 -0.73 10.16
CA HIS A 112 -26.95 0.64 10.27
C HIS A 112 -25.60 0.66 10.99
N LEU A 113 -24.84 1.72 10.75
CA LEU A 113 -23.61 2.06 11.47
C LEU A 113 -23.87 3.34 12.29
N HIS A 114 -23.20 3.47 13.42
CA HIS A 114 -23.24 4.69 14.24
C HIS A 114 -21.92 5.48 14.14
N GLY A 115 -21.90 6.72 14.63
CA GLY A 115 -20.68 7.51 14.70
C GLY A 115 -19.68 6.95 15.71
N CYS A 116 -18.40 7.17 15.48
CA CYS A 116 -17.33 6.80 16.42
C CYS A 116 -16.24 7.88 16.46
N THR A 117 -15.41 7.83 17.52
CA THR A 117 -14.12 8.51 17.54
C THR A 117 -13.05 7.51 17.21
N HIS A 118 -12.24 7.80 16.17
CA HIS A 118 -11.17 6.96 15.72
C HIS A 118 -9.92 7.80 15.44
N GLU A 119 -8.79 7.36 15.97
CA GLU A 119 -7.48 7.93 15.65
C GLU A 119 -6.88 7.10 14.52
N VAL A 120 -6.59 7.76 13.40
CA VAL A 120 -5.99 7.12 12.23
C VAL A 120 -4.53 6.79 12.52
N ILE A 121 -4.08 5.62 12.05
CA ILE A 121 -2.69 5.19 12.21
C ILE A 121 -1.71 6.16 11.53
N PRO A 122 -0.46 6.28 12.03
CA PRO A 122 0.59 7.06 11.37
C PRO A 122 0.90 6.55 9.96
N ASP A 123 1.20 7.48 9.05
CA ASP A 123 1.58 7.14 7.68
C ASP A 123 3.01 6.55 7.63
N ARG A 124 3.08 5.24 7.41
CA ARG A 124 4.35 4.52 7.27
C ARG A 124 5.15 4.93 6.04
N ILE A 125 4.48 5.33 4.97
CA ILE A 125 5.14 5.73 3.72
C ILE A 125 5.79 7.11 3.88
N GLU A 126 5.11 8.04 4.56
CA GLU A 126 5.69 9.33 4.90
C GLU A 126 6.92 9.17 5.81
N ALA A 127 6.82 8.37 6.87
CA ALA A 127 7.93 8.10 7.78
C ALA A 127 9.14 7.52 7.05
N ALA A 128 8.94 6.51 6.20
CA ALA A 128 10.01 5.90 5.41
C ALA A 128 10.59 6.88 4.38
N THR A 129 9.78 7.74 3.77
CA THR A 129 10.25 8.77 2.84
C THR A 129 11.20 9.75 3.51
N TYR A 130 10.89 10.22 4.72
CA TYR A 130 11.83 11.07 5.48
C TYR A 130 13.08 10.33 5.92
N ALA A 131 12.98 9.04 6.26
CA ALA A 131 14.15 8.22 6.57
C ALA A 131 15.08 8.08 5.35
N ILE A 132 14.53 7.85 4.16
CA ILE A 132 15.30 7.83 2.89
C ILE A 132 15.92 9.20 2.61
N ALA A 133 15.19 10.29 2.82
CA ALA A 133 15.73 11.64 2.64
C ALA A 133 16.93 11.89 3.53
N ALA A 134 16.88 11.48 4.80
CA ALA A 134 18.04 11.57 5.70
C ALA A 134 19.21 10.72 5.21
N ALA A 135 18.96 9.50 4.72
CA ALA A 135 20.00 8.64 4.16
C ALA A 135 20.69 9.27 2.96
N ILE A 136 19.93 9.80 1.98
CA ILE A 136 20.48 10.44 0.77
C ILE A 136 21.31 11.68 1.09
N THR A 137 20.89 12.47 2.09
CA THR A 137 21.53 13.74 2.45
C THR A 137 22.59 13.59 3.54
N LYS A 138 22.88 12.35 3.98
CA LYS A 138 23.80 12.06 5.09
C LYS A 138 23.42 12.79 6.37
N GLY A 139 22.13 12.90 6.64
CA GLY A 139 21.58 13.59 7.79
C GLY A 139 21.28 12.67 8.97
N ASN A 140 20.95 13.30 10.10
CA ASN A 140 20.40 12.64 11.28
C ASN A 140 19.05 13.22 11.59
N ILE A 141 18.05 12.36 11.73
CA ILE A 141 16.70 12.80 12.08
C ILE A 141 16.07 11.89 13.15
N LEU A 142 15.14 12.45 13.88
CA LEU A 142 14.23 11.73 14.76
C LEU A 142 12.81 11.86 14.20
N ILE A 143 12.24 10.75 13.76
CA ILE A 143 10.86 10.70 13.25
C ILE A 143 9.98 10.23 14.40
N LYS A 144 8.99 11.04 14.74
CA LYS A 144 8.02 10.79 15.81
C LYS A 144 6.67 10.33 15.25
N ASN A 145 5.88 9.71 16.11
CA ASN A 145 4.58 9.16 15.74
C ASN A 145 4.69 8.15 14.60
N VAL A 146 5.50 7.10 14.80
CA VAL A 146 5.76 6.05 13.82
C VAL A 146 5.41 4.69 14.41
N CYS A 147 4.64 3.90 13.72
CA CYS A 147 4.44 2.50 14.06
C CYS A 147 5.53 1.67 13.37
N THR A 148 6.54 1.24 14.12
CA THR A 148 7.70 0.49 13.59
C THR A 148 7.30 -0.88 13.04
N GLU A 149 6.25 -1.49 13.58
CA GLU A 149 5.71 -2.77 13.13
C GLU A 149 5.19 -2.72 11.69
N HIS A 150 4.77 -1.54 11.23
CA HIS A 150 4.32 -1.32 9.85
C HIS A 150 5.47 -1.12 8.84
N LEU A 151 6.71 -1.02 9.33
CA LEU A 151 7.91 -0.69 8.55
C LEU A 151 8.92 -1.83 8.45
N GLY A 152 8.57 -3.06 8.84
CA GLY A 152 9.53 -4.16 8.97
C GLY A 152 10.41 -4.37 7.74
N SER A 153 9.83 -4.53 6.55
CA SER A 153 10.60 -4.72 5.30
C SER A 153 11.49 -3.52 4.95
N PHE A 154 11.03 -2.30 5.23
CA PHE A 154 11.80 -1.08 5.01
C PHE A 154 12.97 -0.97 5.99
N ILE A 155 12.75 -1.16 7.28
CA ILE A 155 13.80 -1.07 8.31
C ILE A 155 14.87 -2.13 8.06
N ASN A 156 14.48 -3.34 7.64
CA ASN A 156 15.44 -4.38 7.27
C ASN A 156 16.34 -3.93 6.13
N LEU A 157 15.76 -3.48 5.01
CA LEU A 157 16.51 -2.99 3.86
C LEU A 157 17.47 -1.85 4.23
N ILE A 158 16.99 -0.83 4.93
CA ILE A 158 17.77 0.36 5.26
C ILE A 158 18.97 0.01 6.17
N ASN A 159 18.80 -0.93 7.10
CA ASN A 159 19.91 -1.41 7.93
C ASN A 159 20.92 -2.27 7.14
N GLU A 160 20.45 -3.12 6.23
CA GLU A 160 21.30 -3.94 5.35
C GLU A 160 22.22 -3.08 4.47
N ILE A 161 21.75 -1.94 3.98
CA ILE A 161 22.54 -1.03 3.14
C ILE A 161 23.47 -0.11 3.94
N GLY A 162 23.52 -0.26 5.26
CA GLY A 162 24.44 0.43 6.12
C GLY A 162 23.91 1.72 6.77
N VAL A 163 22.63 2.05 6.64
CA VAL A 163 22.01 3.21 7.31
C VAL A 163 21.37 2.76 8.62
N ALA A 164 21.86 3.28 9.76
CA ALA A 164 21.35 2.86 11.05
C ALA A 164 19.96 3.48 11.33
N VAL A 165 18.94 2.61 11.39
CA VAL A 165 17.61 2.97 11.85
C VAL A 165 17.34 2.26 13.17
N ASN A 166 17.19 3.03 14.24
CA ASN A 166 17.03 2.50 15.60
C ASN A 166 15.71 2.97 16.20
N ASN A 167 15.07 2.08 16.95
CA ASN A 167 13.97 2.47 17.80
C ASN A 167 14.50 3.39 18.92
N SER A 168 13.96 4.61 19.03
CA SER A 168 14.44 5.65 19.95
C SER A 168 13.44 5.95 21.07
N GLY A 169 12.44 5.08 21.26
CA GLY A 169 11.41 5.21 22.25
C GLY A 169 10.04 4.83 21.71
N PHE A 170 9.00 5.06 22.48
CA PHE A 170 7.64 4.74 22.06
C PHE A 170 7.25 5.54 20.81
N ASN A 171 6.89 4.84 19.74
CA ASN A 171 6.49 5.42 18.45
C ASN A 171 7.52 6.40 17.84
N GLN A 172 8.83 6.12 17.98
CA GLN A 172 9.89 6.97 17.45
C GLN A 172 11.04 6.15 16.86
N ILE A 173 11.54 6.59 15.70
CA ILE A 173 12.76 6.04 15.09
C ILE A 173 13.80 7.14 14.89
N SER A 174 15.07 6.83 15.14
CA SER A 174 16.20 7.68 14.78
C SER A 174 16.88 7.11 13.55
N VAL A 175 17.18 7.97 12.59
CA VAL A 175 17.96 7.64 11.39
C VAL A 175 19.27 8.37 11.47
N LYS A 176 20.40 7.64 11.37
CA LYS A 176 21.76 8.20 11.45
C LYS A 176 22.54 7.79 10.21
N ALA A 177 22.84 8.74 9.34
CA ALA A 177 23.51 8.51 8.05
C ALA A 177 24.78 9.36 7.82
N GLU A 178 25.22 10.16 8.79
CA GLU A 178 26.29 11.17 8.63
C GLU A 178 27.61 10.65 8.09
N GLN A 179 28.00 9.43 8.41
CA GLN A 179 29.32 8.88 8.07
C GLN A 179 29.27 7.61 7.22
N GLN A 180 28.10 7.25 6.71
CA GLN A 180 27.92 5.95 6.07
C GLN A 180 27.96 6.05 4.54
N SER A 181 28.60 5.09 3.91
CA SER A 181 28.44 4.83 2.48
C SER A 181 27.27 3.86 2.30
N ILE A 182 26.30 4.26 1.51
CA ILE A 182 25.16 3.42 1.17
C ILE A 182 25.66 2.29 0.26
N GLN A 183 25.41 1.05 0.66
CA GLN A 183 25.74 -0.13 -0.15
C GLN A 183 24.67 -0.35 -1.21
N SER A 184 25.07 -0.99 -2.33
CA SER A 184 24.12 -1.44 -3.33
C SER A 184 23.15 -2.48 -2.76
N PHE A 185 21.95 -2.54 -3.31
CA PHE A 185 20.89 -3.41 -2.81
C PHE A 185 19.98 -3.93 -3.93
N GLU A 186 19.29 -4.99 -3.61
CA GLU A 186 18.19 -5.51 -4.42
C GLU A 186 16.89 -5.40 -3.64
N VAL A 187 15.83 -4.88 -4.28
CA VAL A 187 14.50 -4.79 -3.70
C VAL A 187 13.43 -5.16 -4.69
N ILE A 188 12.45 -5.93 -4.23
CA ILE A 188 11.28 -6.34 -5.00
C ILE A 188 10.04 -5.81 -4.29
N THR A 189 9.23 -5.01 -4.98
CA THR A 189 7.97 -4.56 -4.42
C THR A 189 6.94 -5.69 -4.39
N LEU A 190 6.27 -5.85 -3.26
CA LEU A 190 5.28 -6.89 -3.01
C LEU A 190 4.14 -6.33 -2.13
N PRO A 191 2.94 -6.94 -2.17
CA PRO A 191 1.91 -6.67 -1.17
C PRO A 191 2.43 -6.85 0.26
N TYR A 192 1.85 -6.12 1.19
CA TYR A 192 2.22 -6.19 2.61
C TYR A 192 2.17 -7.65 3.14
N PRO A 193 3.15 -8.10 3.95
CA PRO A 193 4.23 -7.32 4.58
C PRO A 193 5.52 -7.18 3.74
N GLY A 194 5.46 -7.40 2.44
CA GLY A 194 6.58 -7.16 1.53
C GLY A 194 6.93 -5.68 1.41
N PHE A 195 7.92 -5.38 0.56
CA PHE A 195 8.36 -4.01 0.36
C PHE A 195 7.31 -3.19 -0.42
N PRO A 196 6.85 -2.04 0.11
CA PRO A 196 5.73 -1.33 -0.49
C PRO A 196 6.13 -0.62 -1.79
N THR A 197 5.29 -0.75 -2.82
CA THR A 197 5.44 -0.05 -4.10
C THR A 197 5.50 1.48 -3.94
N ASP A 198 4.88 2.04 -2.88
CA ASP A 198 4.87 3.48 -2.61
C ASP A 198 6.23 4.03 -2.16
N LEU A 199 7.20 3.16 -1.84
CA LEU A 199 8.58 3.53 -1.55
C LEU A 199 9.53 3.25 -2.72
N GLN A 200 9.06 2.71 -3.84
CA GLN A 200 9.90 2.32 -4.96
C GLN A 200 10.66 3.53 -5.56
N ALA A 201 9.98 4.65 -5.80
CA ALA A 201 10.61 5.85 -6.39
C ALA A 201 11.66 6.46 -5.47
N GLN A 202 11.38 6.51 -4.15
CA GLN A 202 12.33 7.00 -3.14
C GLN A 202 13.55 6.08 -3.04
N CYS A 203 13.35 4.76 -3.11
CA CYS A 203 14.47 3.81 -3.17
C CYS A 203 15.26 3.90 -4.46
N CYS A 204 14.62 4.22 -5.59
CA CYS A 204 15.34 4.49 -6.83
C CYS A 204 16.28 5.70 -6.70
N ALA A 205 15.81 6.78 -6.07
CA ALA A 205 16.65 7.94 -5.76
C ALA A 205 17.78 7.60 -4.77
N LEU A 206 17.52 6.75 -3.77
CA LEU A 206 18.53 6.26 -2.84
C LEU A 206 19.59 5.43 -3.55
N ALA A 207 19.20 4.54 -4.47
CA ALA A 207 20.09 3.72 -5.28
C ALA A 207 21.08 4.56 -6.11
N CYS A 208 20.69 5.75 -6.57
CA CYS A 208 21.59 6.68 -7.26
C CYS A 208 22.75 7.19 -6.37
N LYS A 209 22.71 6.98 -5.05
CA LYS A 209 23.75 7.33 -4.10
C LYS A 209 24.49 6.11 -3.55
N ALA A 210 24.04 4.91 -3.89
CA ALA A 210 24.64 3.67 -3.43
C ALA A 210 25.96 3.37 -4.18
N GLN A 211 26.88 2.66 -3.52
CA GLN A 211 28.10 2.16 -4.13
C GLN A 211 27.85 0.81 -4.79
N GLY A 212 28.06 0.71 -6.09
CA GLY A 212 27.81 -0.49 -6.89
C GLY A 212 26.45 -0.45 -7.58
N THR A 213 26.01 -1.59 -8.10
CA THR A 213 24.75 -1.72 -8.86
C THR A 213 23.62 -2.15 -7.96
N SER A 214 22.56 -1.37 -7.90
CA SER A 214 21.32 -1.73 -7.21
C SER A 214 20.27 -2.18 -8.22
N ILE A 215 19.41 -3.12 -7.81
CA ILE A 215 18.33 -3.67 -8.66
C ILE A 215 17.00 -3.44 -7.96
N LEU A 216 16.08 -2.76 -8.66
CA LEU A 216 14.72 -2.55 -8.20
C LEU A 216 13.73 -3.23 -9.13
N THR A 217 12.96 -4.18 -8.60
CA THR A 217 11.94 -4.90 -9.34
C THR A 217 10.55 -4.49 -8.88
N GLU A 218 9.77 -3.89 -9.77
CA GLU A 218 8.40 -3.48 -9.47
C GLU A 218 7.40 -4.55 -9.90
N ARG A 219 6.70 -5.17 -8.95
CA ARG A 219 5.72 -6.24 -9.20
C ARG A 219 4.28 -5.86 -8.91
N VAL A 220 4.06 -4.83 -8.11
CA VAL A 220 2.71 -4.37 -7.74
C VAL A 220 2.15 -3.44 -8.81
N TYR A 221 3.01 -2.55 -9.33
CA TYR A 221 2.64 -1.55 -10.33
C TYR A 221 3.67 -1.51 -11.46
N PRO A 222 3.67 -2.46 -12.40
CA PRO A 222 4.76 -2.67 -13.37
C PRO A 222 5.17 -1.46 -14.19
N SER A 223 4.29 -0.47 -14.36
CA SER A 223 4.56 0.76 -15.11
C SER A 223 5.08 1.93 -14.25
N ARG A 224 5.37 1.73 -12.96
CA ARG A 224 5.71 2.80 -12.01
C ARG A 224 7.17 3.27 -12.11
N PHE A 225 7.61 3.64 -13.33
CA PHE A 225 8.96 4.13 -13.56
C PHE A 225 9.00 5.53 -14.20
N MET A 226 7.91 6.30 -14.12
CA MET A 226 7.79 7.62 -14.75
C MET A 226 8.74 8.67 -14.15
N HIS A 227 9.30 8.45 -12.97
CA HIS A 227 10.32 9.29 -12.34
C HIS A 227 11.72 9.05 -12.90
N VAL A 228 11.98 7.89 -13.52
CA VAL A 228 13.32 7.52 -14.01
C VAL A 228 13.84 8.46 -15.09
N PRO A 229 13.07 8.86 -16.12
CA PRO A 229 13.53 9.86 -17.08
C PRO A 229 13.97 11.17 -16.43
N GLU A 230 13.33 11.59 -15.35
CA GLU A 230 13.70 12.84 -14.66
C GLU A 230 15.00 12.66 -13.85
N LEU A 231 15.20 11.51 -13.22
CA LEU A 231 16.47 11.19 -12.56
C LEU A 231 17.63 11.10 -13.56
N LEU A 232 17.41 10.50 -14.75
CA LEU A 232 18.40 10.48 -15.84
C LEU A 232 18.77 11.89 -16.31
N ARG A 233 17.81 12.82 -16.43
CA ARG A 233 18.08 14.22 -16.75
C ARG A 233 18.90 14.93 -15.67
N MET A 234 18.82 14.48 -14.42
CA MET A 234 19.63 14.96 -13.31
C MET A 234 21.04 14.31 -13.24
N GLY A 235 21.37 13.42 -14.19
CA GLY A 235 22.65 12.76 -14.28
C GLY A 235 22.76 11.43 -13.54
N ALA A 236 21.64 10.83 -13.15
CA ALA A 236 21.65 9.48 -12.57
C ALA A 236 22.01 8.43 -13.64
N ASP A 237 22.75 7.40 -13.27
CA ASP A 237 23.06 6.25 -14.11
C ASP A 237 22.02 5.14 -13.84
N ILE A 238 20.98 5.08 -14.66
CA ILE A 238 19.87 4.14 -14.49
C ILE A 238 19.57 3.48 -15.84
N SER A 239 19.48 2.17 -15.84
CA SER A 239 18.99 1.38 -16.98
C SER A 239 17.63 0.77 -16.64
N LEU A 240 16.64 0.96 -17.51
CA LEU A 240 15.35 0.28 -17.43
C LEU A 240 15.38 -0.99 -18.27
N SER A 241 15.12 -2.13 -17.64
CA SER A 241 14.88 -3.39 -18.32
C SER A 241 13.40 -3.74 -18.25
N LEU A 242 12.74 -3.76 -19.39
CA LEU A 242 11.37 -4.23 -19.57
C LEU A 242 11.43 -5.64 -20.16
N ILE A 243 11.60 -6.64 -19.32
CA ILE A 243 11.51 -8.04 -19.76
C ILE A 243 10.03 -8.43 -19.74
N HIS A 244 9.43 -8.48 -20.89
CA HIS A 244 8.14 -9.16 -21.09
C HIS A 244 8.42 -10.66 -21.21
N ILE A 245 8.15 -11.39 -20.14
CA ILE A 245 8.12 -12.86 -20.16
C ILE A 245 6.69 -13.31 -20.43
#